data_07d768b6fdf2ececbaec762ffc7611e0
#
_entry.id   07d768b6fdf2ececbaec762ffc7611e0
#
_cell.length_a   1.000
_cell.length_b   1.000
_cell.length_c   1.000
_cell.angle_alpha   90.00
_cell.angle_beta   90.00
_cell.angle_gamma   90.00
#
_symmetry.space_group_name_H-M   'P 1'
#
loop_
_entity.id
_entity.type
_entity.pdbx_description
1 polymer ?
#
loop_
_entity_poly.entity_id
_entity_poly.type
_entity_poly.pdbx_seq_one_letter_code
_entity_poly.pdbx_strand_id
1 'polypeptide(L)'
;MKKLTLLIIVGLCFGASGFAPITLQADNIKDAYKVFSFFHGKWQQEIEIEGTKTIEQGKCEGSAGDCNIWIGEKGTFIFGYDPKRKKWRGVGHLDDGSRVVREHPMPTAEPRSKVTFSQTTWHTDGTKTIGTGAFTFLGPDSFHEETKNKDQDGKKLPTITSITKRIK
;
A
#
# COMPACT_ATOMS: atom_id res chain seq x y z
N MET A 1 31.13 -33.40 -17.83
CA MET A 1 29.84 -32.84 -17.39
C MET A 1 29.36 -31.89 -18.48
N LYS A 2 28.37 -32.34 -19.31
CA LYS A 2 27.89 -31.61 -20.48
C LYS A 2 26.76 -30.63 -20.02
N LYS A 3 26.94 -29.34 -20.29
CA LYS A 3 25.93 -28.30 -20.08
C LYS A 3 24.87 -28.45 -21.15
N LEU A 4 23.64 -28.76 -20.75
CA LEU A 4 22.49 -28.85 -21.64
C LEU A 4 21.93 -27.42 -21.82
N THR A 5 22.20 -26.81 -22.98
CA THR A 5 21.62 -25.54 -23.39
C THR A 5 20.25 -25.86 -24.00
N LEU A 6 19.19 -25.53 -23.26
CA LEU A 6 17.81 -25.67 -23.77
C LEU A 6 17.51 -24.46 -24.64
N LEU A 7 17.56 -24.65 -25.95
CA LEU A 7 17.15 -23.69 -26.97
C LEU A 7 15.64 -23.84 -27.17
N ILE A 8 14.83 -22.95 -26.61
CA ILE A 8 13.40 -22.91 -26.93
C ILE A 8 13.22 -22.04 -28.17
N ILE A 9 13.07 -22.70 -29.33
CA ILE A 9 12.60 -22.07 -30.55
C ILE A 9 11.08 -21.98 -30.46
N VAL A 10 10.53 -20.79 -30.19
CA VAL A 10 9.10 -20.52 -30.34
C VAL A 10 8.89 -20.00 -31.75
N GLY A 11 8.18 -20.83 -32.54
CA GLY A 11 7.87 -20.55 -33.92
C GLY A 11 7.01 -19.28 -34.08
N LEU A 12 7.36 -18.53 -35.11
CA LEU A 12 6.58 -17.44 -35.65
C LEU A 12 5.20 -17.90 -36.11
N CYS A 13 4.14 -17.28 -35.58
CA CYS A 13 2.90 -17.09 -36.33
C CYS A 13 2.43 -15.66 -36.19
N PHE A 14 2.31 -15.04 -37.30
CA PHE A 14 1.91 -13.72 -37.69
C PHE A 14 0.75 -13.07 -36.91
N GLY A 15 0.93 -11.81 -36.55
CA GLY A 15 -0.08 -10.86 -36.12
C GLY A 15 0.59 -9.58 -35.73
N ALA A 16 0.74 -8.64 -36.65
CA ALA A 16 1.25 -7.30 -36.38
C ALA A 16 0.25 -6.50 -35.55
N SER A 17 0.33 -6.65 -34.25
CA SER A 17 -0.19 -5.70 -33.28
C SER A 17 0.95 -5.40 -32.31
N GLY A 18 1.39 -4.15 -32.33
CA GLY A 18 2.58 -3.67 -31.64
C GLY A 18 2.58 -3.99 -30.15
N PHE A 19 3.37 -4.96 -29.77
CA PHE A 19 3.75 -5.17 -28.39
C PHE A 19 4.79 -4.09 -28.05
N ALA A 20 4.36 -3.07 -27.31
CA ALA A 20 5.29 -2.18 -26.66
C ALA A 20 6.19 -2.99 -25.69
N PRO A 21 7.49 -2.77 -25.68
CA PRO A 21 8.40 -3.56 -24.87
C PRO A 21 8.12 -3.38 -23.37
N ILE A 22 8.13 -4.49 -22.67
CA ILE A 22 7.88 -4.69 -21.24
C ILE A 22 8.86 -3.90 -20.33
N THR A 23 9.86 -3.23 -20.87
CA THR A 23 10.89 -2.48 -20.15
C THR A 23 10.39 -1.27 -19.34
N LEU A 24 9.28 -0.65 -19.74
CA LEU A 24 8.66 0.47 -18.97
C LEU A 24 8.11 0.06 -17.60
N GLN A 25 7.84 -1.23 -17.39
CA GLN A 25 7.21 -1.73 -16.16
C GLN A 25 8.23 -1.92 -15.02
N ALA A 26 9.49 -2.22 -15.33
CA ALA A 26 10.52 -2.44 -14.31
C ALA A 26 10.95 -1.14 -13.61
N ASP A 27 11.01 -0.02 -14.32
CA ASP A 27 11.41 1.26 -13.74
C ASP A 27 10.30 1.82 -12.83
N ASN A 28 9.04 1.65 -13.22
CA ASN A 28 7.89 2.05 -12.40
C ASN A 28 7.78 1.25 -11.10
N ILE A 29 8.12 -0.05 -11.09
CA ILE A 29 8.11 -0.88 -9.88
C ILE A 29 9.20 -0.45 -8.91
N LYS A 30 10.42 -0.21 -9.39
CA LYS A 30 11.53 0.27 -8.55
C LYS A 30 11.23 1.64 -7.93
N ASP A 31 10.62 2.54 -8.68
CA ASP A 31 10.24 3.86 -8.19
C ASP A 31 9.11 3.77 -7.16
N ALA A 32 8.12 2.91 -7.38
CA ALA A 32 7.09 2.64 -6.41
C ALA A 32 7.64 2.06 -5.10
N TYR A 33 8.60 1.14 -5.19
CA TYR A 33 9.27 0.58 -4.02
C TYR A 33 10.03 1.64 -3.21
N LYS A 34 10.73 2.57 -3.88
CA LYS A 34 11.39 3.70 -3.22
C LYS A 34 10.41 4.58 -2.44
N VAL A 35 9.21 4.81 -2.97
CA VAL A 35 8.18 5.57 -2.24
C VAL A 35 7.76 4.83 -0.98
N PHE A 36 7.48 3.54 -1.09
CA PHE A 36 7.05 2.75 0.06
C PHE A 36 8.18 2.47 1.06
N SER A 37 9.44 2.49 0.65
CA SER A 37 10.59 2.42 1.57
C SER A 37 10.72 3.65 2.49
N PHE A 38 10.07 4.77 2.14
CA PHE A 38 9.92 5.92 3.05
C PHE A 38 9.36 5.49 4.41
N PHE A 39 8.44 4.53 4.42
CA PHE A 39 7.78 4.09 5.65
C PHE A 39 8.65 3.21 6.55
N HIS A 40 9.85 2.75 6.11
CA HIS A 40 10.72 1.93 6.94
C HIS A 40 11.18 2.69 8.19
N GLY A 41 11.14 2.01 9.34
CA GLY A 41 11.57 2.53 10.63
C GLY A 41 10.48 2.44 11.69
N LYS A 42 10.72 3.10 12.82
CA LYS A 42 9.78 3.18 13.95
C LYS A 42 9.00 4.48 13.86
N TRP A 43 7.72 4.43 14.20
CA TRP A 43 6.80 5.54 14.04
C TRP A 43 5.88 5.67 15.23
N GLN A 44 5.51 6.91 15.53
CA GLN A 44 4.41 7.26 16.42
C GLN A 44 3.33 7.95 15.61
N GLN A 45 2.11 7.50 15.75
CA GLN A 45 0.94 7.99 15.03
C GLN A 45 -0.05 8.59 16.03
N GLU A 46 -0.42 9.84 15.83
CA GLU A 46 -1.54 10.49 16.50
C GLU A 46 -2.75 10.40 15.58
N ILE A 47 -3.76 9.65 15.98
CA ILE A 47 -4.99 9.41 15.23
C ILE A 47 -6.10 10.26 15.84
N GLU A 48 -6.89 10.95 15.00
CA GLU A 48 -8.04 11.73 15.41
C GLU A 48 -9.30 11.27 14.69
N ILE A 49 -10.34 10.98 15.48
CA ILE A 49 -11.68 10.63 15.01
C ILE A 49 -12.67 11.45 15.83
N GLU A 50 -13.44 12.33 15.18
CA GLU A 50 -14.45 13.18 15.82
C GLU A 50 -13.93 13.97 17.03
N GLY A 51 -12.70 14.47 16.92
CA GLY A 51 -12.03 15.24 17.98
C GLY A 51 -11.41 14.38 19.08
N THR A 52 -11.61 13.08 19.09
CA THR A 52 -10.94 12.15 20.01
C THR A 52 -9.59 11.76 19.44
N LYS A 53 -8.54 11.95 20.24
CA LYS A 53 -7.16 11.63 19.85
C LYS A 53 -6.66 10.38 20.56
N THR A 54 -6.01 9.50 19.81
CA THR A 54 -5.26 8.35 20.33
C THR A 54 -3.84 8.37 19.78
N ILE A 55 -2.90 7.84 20.56
CA ILE A 55 -1.50 7.73 20.16
C ILE A 55 -1.16 6.24 20.07
N GLU A 56 -0.56 5.84 18.96
CA GLU A 56 -0.13 4.47 18.70
C GLU A 56 1.33 4.46 18.23
N GLN A 57 1.99 3.35 18.44
CA GLN A 57 3.32 3.12 17.93
C GLN A 57 3.34 1.92 16.98
N GLY A 58 4.27 1.95 16.04
CA GLY A 58 4.46 0.87 15.09
C GLY A 58 5.83 0.93 14.43
N LYS A 59 6.14 -0.11 13.69
CA LYS A 59 7.33 -0.18 12.85
C LYS A 59 6.95 -0.66 11.45
N CYS A 60 7.70 -0.19 10.48
CA CYS A 60 7.64 -0.70 9.12
C CYS A 60 9.00 -1.24 8.72
N GLU A 61 9.02 -2.43 8.14
CA GLU A 61 10.24 -3.12 7.71
C GLU A 61 10.05 -3.61 6.27
N GLY A 62 11.14 -3.60 5.50
CA GLY A 62 11.19 -4.30 4.23
C GLY A 62 11.34 -5.80 4.44
N SER A 63 10.70 -6.59 3.61
CA SER A 63 10.86 -8.04 3.60
C SER A 63 11.27 -8.56 2.22
N ALA A 64 11.61 -9.85 2.13
CA ALA A 64 11.92 -10.48 0.87
C ALA A 64 10.76 -10.33 -0.14
N GLY A 65 11.09 -10.20 -1.43
CA GLY A 65 10.09 -10.05 -2.50
C GLY A 65 9.50 -8.65 -2.63
N ASP A 66 10.24 -7.62 -2.24
CA ASP A 66 9.84 -6.21 -2.35
C ASP A 66 8.51 -5.90 -1.63
N CYS A 67 8.28 -6.56 -0.49
CA CYS A 67 7.16 -6.28 0.39
C CYS A 67 7.59 -5.41 1.58
N ASN A 68 6.65 -4.62 2.08
CA ASN A 68 6.78 -3.89 3.33
C ASN A 68 5.83 -4.48 4.37
N ILE A 69 6.27 -4.63 5.59
CA ILE A 69 5.47 -5.11 6.70
C ILE A 69 5.35 -3.98 7.72
N TRP A 70 4.15 -3.52 7.97
CA TRP A 70 3.82 -2.62 9.07
C TRP A 70 3.31 -3.43 10.25
N ILE A 71 3.91 -3.25 11.42
CA ILE A 71 3.50 -3.87 12.68
C ILE A 71 3.23 -2.75 13.67
N GLY A 72 1.97 -2.53 14.00
CA GLY A 72 1.50 -1.54 14.96
C GLY A 72 0.71 -2.17 16.09
N GLU A 73 0.41 -1.38 17.12
CA GLU A 73 -0.39 -1.81 18.28
C GLU A 73 -1.80 -2.23 17.87
N LYS A 74 -2.36 -1.59 16.83
CA LYS A 74 -3.73 -1.81 16.34
C LYS A 74 -3.82 -2.71 15.12
N GLY A 75 -2.71 -3.28 14.66
CA GLY A 75 -2.76 -4.21 13.55
C GLY A 75 -1.46 -4.39 12.80
N THR A 76 -1.51 -5.34 11.90
CA THR A 76 -0.38 -5.67 11.02
C THR A 76 -0.83 -5.60 9.58
N PHE A 77 -0.02 -4.96 8.72
CA PHE A 77 -0.25 -4.85 7.29
C PHE A 77 0.96 -5.36 6.52
N ILE A 78 0.70 -6.07 5.43
CA ILE A 78 1.70 -6.48 4.45
C ILE A 78 1.37 -5.81 3.13
N PHE A 79 2.31 -5.03 2.59
CA PHE A 79 2.16 -4.33 1.32
C PHE A 79 3.14 -4.89 0.29
N GLY A 80 2.67 -5.12 -0.91
CA GLY A 80 3.50 -5.54 -2.03
C GLY A 80 2.89 -5.13 -3.36
N TYR A 81 3.68 -5.25 -4.42
CA TYR A 81 3.21 -4.98 -5.77
C TYR A 81 2.45 -6.20 -6.33
N ASP A 82 1.24 -5.97 -6.83
CA ASP A 82 0.44 -6.96 -7.58
C ASP A 82 0.65 -6.72 -9.09
N PRO A 83 1.48 -7.52 -9.78
CA PRO A 83 1.78 -7.31 -11.19
C PRO A 83 0.57 -7.55 -12.10
N LYS A 84 -0.38 -8.39 -11.69
CA LYS A 84 -1.60 -8.66 -12.44
C LYS A 84 -2.54 -7.44 -12.44
N ARG A 85 -2.64 -6.75 -11.31
CA ARG A 85 -3.47 -5.55 -11.14
C ARG A 85 -2.73 -4.25 -11.42
N LYS A 86 -1.40 -4.30 -11.54
CA LYS A 86 -0.52 -3.14 -11.68
C LYS A 86 -0.75 -2.11 -10.57
N LYS A 87 -0.87 -2.59 -9.32
CA LYS A 87 -1.14 -1.78 -8.14
C LYS A 87 -0.29 -2.25 -6.97
N TRP A 88 0.02 -1.34 -6.07
CA TRP A 88 0.43 -1.72 -4.72
C TRP A 88 -0.79 -2.12 -3.91
N ARG A 89 -0.69 -3.24 -3.25
CA ARG A 89 -1.79 -3.81 -2.48
C ARG A 89 -1.30 -4.22 -1.10
N GLY A 90 -2.09 -3.84 -0.08
CA GLY A 90 -1.87 -4.24 1.29
C GLY A 90 -3.03 -5.08 1.81
N VAL A 91 -2.70 -6.04 2.65
CA VAL A 91 -3.66 -6.79 3.45
C VAL A 91 -3.24 -6.65 4.89
N GLY A 92 -4.20 -6.32 5.75
CA GLY A 92 -3.97 -6.18 7.18
C GLY A 92 -5.03 -6.87 8.00
N HIS A 93 -4.63 -7.18 9.23
CA HIS A 93 -5.50 -7.62 10.30
C HIS A 93 -5.39 -6.64 11.46
N LEU A 94 -6.53 -6.22 11.97
CA LEU A 94 -6.64 -5.32 13.10
C LEU A 94 -6.78 -6.10 14.42
N ASP A 95 -6.51 -5.46 15.54
CA ASP A 95 -6.59 -6.03 16.88
C ASP A 95 -8.01 -6.48 17.27
N ASP A 96 -9.04 -5.88 16.66
CA ASP A 96 -10.45 -6.26 16.81
C ASP A 96 -10.85 -7.47 15.94
N GLY A 97 -9.91 -8.07 15.20
CA GLY A 97 -10.15 -9.17 14.26
C GLY A 97 -10.64 -8.75 12.88
N SER A 98 -10.86 -7.47 12.64
CA SER A 98 -11.22 -6.96 11.31
C SER A 98 -10.10 -7.18 10.31
N ARG A 99 -10.47 -7.34 9.04
CA ARG A 99 -9.53 -7.48 7.91
C ARG A 99 -9.64 -6.28 6.98
N VAL A 100 -8.51 -5.70 6.64
CA VAL A 100 -8.41 -4.56 5.71
C VAL A 100 -7.69 -4.99 4.45
N VAL A 101 -8.20 -4.59 3.30
CA VAL A 101 -7.47 -4.59 2.03
C VAL A 101 -7.36 -3.16 1.55
N ARG A 102 -6.13 -2.72 1.28
CA ARG A 102 -5.83 -1.37 0.79
C ARG A 102 -5.13 -1.48 -0.55
N GLU A 103 -5.52 -0.64 -1.51
CA GLU A 103 -4.92 -0.58 -2.83
C GLU A 103 -4.45 0.85 -3.10
N HIS A 104 -3.20 0.97 -3.58
CA HIS A 104 -2.62 2.22 -4.03
C HIS A 104 -2.42 2.17 -5.54
N PRO A 105 -2.78 3.22 -6.29
CA PRO A 105 -2.33 3.33 -7.67
C PRO A 105 -0.79 3.37 -7.68
N MET A 106 -0.19 2.98 -8.80
CA MET A 106 1.26 3.15 -8.96
C MET A 106 1.61 4.63 -8.75
N PRO A 107 2.51 4.95 -7.82
CA PRO A 107 2.98 6.32 -7.69
C PRO A 107 3.73 6.71 -8.97
N THR A 108 3.53 7.93 -9.40
CA THR A 108 4.33 8.53 -10.48
C THR A 108 5.74 8.83 -9.96
N ALA A 109 6.72 8.96 -10.86
CA ALA A 109 8.13 9.17 -10.54
C ALA A 109 8.43 10.42 -9.66
N GLU A 110 7.46 11.32 -9.52
CA GLU A 110 7.51 12.48 -8.62
C GLU A 110 6.50 12.35 -7.46
N PRO A 111 6.73 11.48 -6.49
CA PRO A 111 5.71 11.11 -5.50
C PRO A 111 5.66 12.00 -4.28
N ARG A 112 6.31 13.13 -4.29
CA ARG A 112 6.77 13.79 -3.05
C ARG A 112 5.72 14.53 -2.27
N SER A 113 4.48 14.60 -2.73
CA SER A 113 3.44 15.29 -1.97
C SER A 113 2.33 14.37 -1.47
N LYS A 114 1.88 13.40 -2.29
CA LYS A 114 0.68 12.67 -1.94
C LYS A 114 0.60 11.29 -2.60
N VAL A 115 0.25 10.25 -1.80
CA VAL A 115 -0.07 8.90 -2.28
C VAL A 115 -1.50 8.56 -1.88
N THR A 116 -2.38 8.37 -2.86
CA THR A 116 -3.78 8.02 -2.61
C THR A 116 -3.97 6.52 -2.44
N PHE A 117 -5.07 6.13 -1.82
CA PHE A 117 -5.49 4.73 -1.70
C PHE A 117 -7.00 4.58 -1.68
N SER A 118 -7.45 3.36 -1.99
CA SER A 118 -8.77 2.86 -1.65
C SER A 118 -8.64 1.72 -0.65
N GLN A 119 -9.62 1.54 0.22
CA GLN A 119 -9.62 0.43 1.17
C GLN A 119 -10.99 -0.17 1.34
N THR A 120 -11.00 -1.44 1.73
CA THR A 120 -12.19 -2.14 2.21
C THR A 120 -11.84 -2.82 3.50
N THR A 121 -12.67 -2.61 4.52
CA THR A 121 -12.56 -3.27 5.83
C THR A 121 -13.76 -4.21 6.00
N TRP A 122 -13.52 -5.44 6.36
CA TRP A 122 -14.52 -6.42 6.77
C TRP A 122 -14.42 -6.57 8.28
N HIS A 123 -15.51 -6.25 8.97
CA HIS A 123 -15.60 -6.30 10.42
C HIS A 123 -16.02 -7.70 10.90
N THR A 124 -15.73 -8.01 12.15
CA THR A 124 -16.04 -9.31 12.77
C THR A 124 -17.51 -9.57 12.91
N ASP A 125 -18.35 -8.54 12.93
CA ASP A 125 -19.81 -8.63 12.93
C ASP A 125 -20.43 -8.91 11.54
N GLY A 126 -19.57 -9.08 10.51
CA GLY A 126 -19.98 -9.29 9.12
C GLY A 126 -20.28 -8.03 8.33
N THR A 127 -20.21 -6.85 8.94
CA THR A 127 -20.37 -5.58 8.23
C THR A 127 -19.12 -5.22 7.42
N LYS A 128 -19.28 -4.25 6.51
CA LYS A 128 -18.20 -3.81 5.65
C LYS A 128 -18.15 -2.28 5.57
N THR A 129 -16.95 -1.72 5.62
CA THR A 129 -16.71 -0.32 5.26
C THR A 129 -15.85 -0.19 4.01
N ILE A 130 -16.12 0.85 3.23
CA ILE A 130 -15.36 1.19 2.02
C ILE A 130 -14.83 2.61 2.20
N GLY A 131 -13.54 2.79 1.99
CA GLY A 131 -12.87 4.07 2.18
C GLY A 131 -11.94 4.46 1.04
N THR A 132 -11.66 5.74 1.01
CA THR A 132 -10.59 6.33 0.20
C THR A 132 -9.78 7.27 1.07
N GLY A 133 -8.50 7.37 0.81
CA GLY A 133 -7.65 8.26 1.58
C GLY A 133 -6.37 8.62 0.85
N ALA A 134 -5.51 9.32 1.57
CA ALA A 134 -4.21 9.70 1.07
C ALA A 134 -3.19 9.87 2.20
N PHE A 135 -1.96 9.51 1.92
CA PHE A 135 -0.78 9.96 2.65
C PHE A 135 -0.27 11.25 2.01
N THR A 136 -0.08 12.28 2.81
CA THR A 136 0.58 13.53 2.41
C THR A 136 1.89 13.64 3.18
N PHE A 137 3.01 13.62 2.48
CA PHE A 137 4.32 13.73 3.11
C PHE A 137 4.56 15.16 3.58
N LEU A 138 4.87 15.34 4.86
CA LEU A 138 5.13 16.63 5.50
C LEU A 138 6.63 16.93 5.60
N GLY A 139 7.47 15.93 5.35
CA GLY A 139 8.93 16.00 5.42
C GLY A 139 9.53 14.59 5.44
N PRO A 140 10.86 14.46 5.65
CA PRO A 140 11.53 13.16 5.62
C PRO A 140 11.09 12.23 6.76
N ASP A 141 10.58 12.78 7.85
CA ASP A 141 10.27 12.05 9.07
C ASP A 141 8.80 12.20 9.51
N SER A 142 7.91 12.64 8.62
CA SER A 142 6.51 12.78 8.96
C SER A 142 5.58 12.75 7.76
N PHE A 143 4.38 12.24 7.98
CA PHE A 143 3.29 12.28 7.01
C PHE A 143 1.94 12.43 7.72
N HIS A 144 0.99 12.94 6.97
CA HIS A 144 -0.42 13.02 7.34
C HIS A 144 -1.20 12.00 6.53
N GLU A 145 -2.12 11.28 7.17
CA GLU A 145 -3.09 10.42 6.50
C GLU A 145 -4.50 10.97 6.76
N GLU A 146 -5.31 11.01 5.71
CA GLU A 146 -6.74 11.27 5.80
C GLU A 146 -7.50 10.12 5.14
N THR A 147 -8.48 9.55 5.84
CA THR A 147 -9.32 8.46 5.35
C THR A 147 -10.79 8.80 5.52
N LYS A 148 -11.55 8.75 4.42
CA LYS A 148 -12.99 8.94 4.37
C LYS A 148 -13.67 7.61 4.09
N ASN A 149 -14.52 7.18 5.00
CA ASN A 149 -15.18 5.90 4.97
C ASN A 149 -16.68 6.04 4.74
N LYS A 150 -17.28 4.99 4.20
CA LYS A 150 -18.72 4.76 4.13
C LYS A 150 -19.01 3.33 4.59
N ASP A 151 -20.16 3.13 5.22
CA ASP A 151 -20.65 1.79 5.49
C ASP A 151 -21.12 1.09 4.19
N GLN A 152 -21.58 -0.13 4.32
CA GLN A 152 -22.06 -0.94 3.19
C GLN A 152 -23.30 -0.35 2.50
N ASP A 153 -24.06 0.49 3.19
CA ASP A 153 -25.27 1.16 2.67
C ASP A 153 -24.96 2.55 2.06
N GLY A 154 -23.67 2.93 2.07
CA GLY A 154 -23.19 4.18 1.48
C GLY A 154 -23.28 5.40 2.40
N LYS A 155 -23.71 5.23 3.66
CA LYS A 155 -23.74 6.30 4.66
C LYS A 155 -22.31 6.67 5.03
N LYS A 156 -22.04 7.96 5.04
CA LYS A 156 -20.74 8.51 5.45
C LYS A 156 -20.46 8.21 6.93
N LEU A 157 -19.28 7.74 7.21
CA LEU A 157 -18.73 7.56 8.54
C LEU A 157 -17.77 8.71 8.87
N PRO A 158 -17.41 8.89 10.14
CA PRO A 158 -16.43 9.88 10.54
C PRO A 158 -15.13 9.78 9.72
N THR A 159 -14.56 10.94 9.40
CA THR A 159 -13.23 11.01 8.78
C THR A 159 -12.19 10.65 9.83
N ILE A 160 -11.26 9.80 9.45
CA ILE A 160 -10.09 9.47 10.27
C ILE A 160 -8.93 10.29 9.74
N THR A 161 -8.29 11.06 10.62
CA THR A 161 -7.04 11.75 10.29
C THR A 161 -5.92 11.27 11.19
N SER A 162 -4.70 11.28 10.69
CA SER A 162 -3.55 11.02 11.55
C SER A 162 -2.32 11.81 11.14
N ILE A 163 -1.49 12.12 12.12
CA ILE A 163 -0.14 12.62 11.91
C ILE A 163 0.83 11.59 12.45
N THR A 164 1.68 11.10 11.58
CA THR A 164 2.67 10.07 11.89
C THR A 164 4.06 10.67 11.82
N LYS A 165 4.86 10.45 12.87
CA LYS A 165 6.22 10.96 13.02
C LYS A 165 7.18 9.81 13.28
N ARG A 166 8.37 9.88 12.69
CA ARG A 166 9.43 8.90 12.92
C ARG A 166 9.98 9.05 14.35
N ILE A 167 10.15 7.91 15.03
CA ILE A 167 10.82 7.83 16.34
C ILE A 167 12.30 7.56 16.06
N LYS A 168 13.17 8.33 16.72
CA LYS A 168 14.63 8.14 16.67
C LYS A 168 15.08 6.99 17.57
#